data_0b9b21a3b5387b97dc4b4a30c15dd4cc
#
_entry.id   0b9b21a3b5387b97dc4b4a30c15dd4cc
#
_cell.length_a   1.000
_cell.length_b   1.000
_cell.length_c   1.000
_cell.angle_alpha   90.00
_cell.angle_beta   90.00
_cell.angle_gamma   90.00
#
_symmetry.space_group_name_H-M   'P 1'
#
loop_
_entity.id
_entity.type
_entity.pdbx_description
1 polymer ?
#
loop_
_entity_poly.entity_id
_entity_poly.type
_entity_poly.pdbx_seq_one_letter_code
_entity_poly.pdbx_strand_id
1 'polypeptide(L)'
;MKAKDFYGRSVVDSREVAAMVEKKHKNLLADIRGYIEIMERSGELKFQPSEFFILSTYVSEQNKELPCYFITKKGCDMIANKLTGEKGVLFTAAYVSAFEEMQQTIAAPRHIPEVSPGGLAKLILATRKVMLEAGSSSLDVREATRSIYETWRVPVPPVLTKHLPDQISLFECPALEQ
;
A
#
# COMPACT_ATOMS: atom_id res chain seq x y z
N MET A 1 13.42 15.52 0.68
CA MET A 1 12.43 14.65 1.32
C MET A 1 11.76 13.79 0.25
N LYS A 2 11.60 12.49 0.47
CA LYS A 2 10.98 11.59 -0.52
C LYS A 2 9.78 10.89 0.09
N ALA A 3 8.62 11.00 -0.55
CA ALA A 3 7.48 10.17 -0.19
C ALA A 3 7.69 8.73 -0.69
N LYS A 4 7.21 7.76 0.08
CA LYS A 4 7.27 6.32 -0.23
C LYS A 4 5.87 5.75 -0.17
N ASP A 5 5.61 4.70 -0.95
CA ASP A 5 4.38 3.94 -0.78
C ASP A 5 4.53 2.93 0.36
N PHE A 6 3.57 2.94 1.27
CA PHE A 6 3.47 1.99 2.36
C PHE A 6 2.05 1.44 2.43
N TYR A 7 1.84 0.25 1.88
CA TYR A 7 0.53 -0.40 1.76
C TYR A 7 -0.54 0.50 1.11
N GLY A 8 -0.21 1.15 -0.01
CA GLY A 8 -1.12 2.04 -0.73
C GLY A 8 -1.28 3.43 -0.10
N ARG A 9 -0.48 3.77 0.91
CA ARG A 9 -0.45 5.10 1.54
C ARG A 9 0.87 5.78 1.27
N SER A 10 0.82 7.00 0.75
CA SER A 10 2.02 7.84 0.63
C SER A 10 2.47 8.31 2.00
N VAL A 11 3.72 8.04 2.36
CA VAL A 11 4.31 8.36 3.67
C VAL A 11 5.72 8.91 3.53
N VAL A 12 6.18 9.62 4.57
CA VAL A 12 7.55 10.12 4.70
C VAL A 12 8.16 9.59 5.99
N ASP A 13 9.45 9.26 5.97
CA ASP A 13 10.16 8.79 7.16
C ASP A 13 10.39 9.92 8.16
N SER A 14 10.11 9.67 9.44
CA SER A 14 10.30 10.65 10.52
C SER A 14 11.74 11.17 10.66
N ARG A 15 12.73 10.40 10.20
CA ARG A 15 14.12 10.85 10.17
C ARG A 15 14.35 11.94 9.15
N GLU A 16 13.75 11.81 7.96
CA GLU A 16 13.80 12.85 6.93
C GLU A 16 13.07 14.12 7.38
N VAL A 17 11.90 13.95 8.02
CA VAL A 17 11.16 15.07 8.59
C VAL A 17 11.98 15.77 9.68
N ALA A 18 12.60 15.03 10.59
CA ALA A 18 13.43 15.58 11.66
C ALA A 18 14.60 16.42 11.11
N ALA A 19 15.27 15.91 10.09
CA ALA A 19 16.35 16.63 9.41
C ALA A 19 15.84 17.93 8.76
N MET A 20 14.66 17.88 8.11
CA MET A 20 14.08 19.03 7.42
C MET A 20 13.64 20.15 8.39
N VAL A 21 13.09 19.78 9.54
CA VAL A 21 12.67 20.75 10.58
C VAL A 21 13.80 21.10 11.56
N GLU A 22 15.01 20.62 11.30
CA GLU A 22 16.21 20.83 12.15
C GLU A 22 16.00 20.41 13.61
N LYS A 23 15.21 19.37 13.85
CA LYS A 23 15.04 18.75 15.17
C LYS A 23 15.86 17.47 15.29
N LYS A 24 16.36 17.19 16.49
CA LYS A 24 16.88 15.85 16.78
C LYS A 24 15.76 14.83 16.63
N HIS A 25 16.01 13.70 15.94
CA HIS A 25 15.00 12.67 15.68
C HIS A 25 14.26 12.24 16.96
N LYS A 26 14.99 12.04 18.07
CA LYS A 26 14.38 11.70 19.36
C LYS A 26 13.34 12.71 19.86
N ASN A 27 13.56 14.01 19.58
CA ASN A 27 12.64 15.07 20.01
C ASN A 27 11.38 15.05 19.12
N LEU A 28 11.53 14.85 17.81
CA LEU A 28 10.38 14.69 16.92
C LEU A 28 9.55 13.45 17.29
N LEU A 29 10.19 12.33 17.67
CA LEU A 29 9.47 11.16 18.16
C LEU A 29 8.69 11.44 19.45
N ALA A 30 9.23 12.27 20.35
CA ALA A 30 8.53 12.68 21.57
C ALA A 30 7.32 13.56 21.24
N ASP A 31 7.47 14.52 20.31
CA ASP A 31 6.35 15.36 19.84
C ASP A 31 5.23 14.50 19.24
N ILE A 32 5.58 13.55 18.36
CA ILE A 32 4.62 12.65 17.73
C ILE A 32 3.86 11.82 18.76
N ARG A 33 4.54 11.27 19.77
CA ARG A 33 3.88 10.54 20.87
C ARG A 33 2.91 11.42 21.62
N GLY A 34 3.29 12.66 21.93
CA GLY A 34 2.40 13.63 22.56
C GLY A 34 1.16 13.92 21.71
N TYR A 35 1.28 14.00 20.39
CA TYR A 35 0.13 14.16 19.48
C TYR A 35 -0.78 12.92 19.50
N ILE A 36 -0.20 11.74 19.49
CA ILE A 36 -0.93 10.46 19.58
C ILE A 36 -1.72 10.39 20.89
N GLU A 37 -1.07 10.68 22.03
CA GLU A 37 -1.71 10.69 23.36
C GLU A 37 -2.88 11.67 23.44
N ILE A 38 -2.76 12.84 22.82
CA ILE A 38 -3.84 13.84 22.77
C ILE A 38 -5.02 13.31 21.95
N MET A 39 -4.76 12.70 20.79
CA MET A 39 -5.80 12.12 19.93
C MET A 39 -6.53 10.96 20.62
N GLU A 40 -5.79 10.06 21.27
CA GLU A 40 -6.36 8.93 22.01
C GLU A 40 -7.21 9.39 23.22
N ARG A 41 -6.72 10.39 23.95
CA ARG A 41 -7.44 10.93 25.11
C ARG A 41 -8.72 11.70 24.73
N SER A 42 -8.79 12.25 23.51
CA SER A 42 -9.99 12.96 23.06
C SER A 42 -11.20 12.03 22.93
N GLY A 43 -10.98 10.72 22.78
CA GLY A 43 -12.05 9.73 22.63
C GLY A 43 -12.86 9.86 21.34
N GLU A 44 -12.50 10.80 20.45
CA GLU A 44 -13.19 10.98 19.19
C GLU A 44 -12.76 9.90 18.17
N LEU A 45 -13.67 9.03 17.78
CA LEU A 45 -13.45 7.99 16.77
C LEU A 45 -12.95 8.54 15.42
N LYS A 46 -13.10 9.84 15.19
CA LYS A 46 -12.64 10.52 13.97
C LYS A 46 -11.13 10.72 13.89
N PHE A 47 -10.42 10.67 15.03
CA PHE A 47 -8.99 10.92 15.10
C PHE A 47 -8.24 9.60 15.37
N GLN A 48 -8.12 8.77 14.35
CA GLN A 48 -7.28 7.57 14.45
C GLN A 48 -5.81 7.95 14.28
N PRO A 49 -4.95 7.78 15.30
CA PRO A 49 -3.53 8.15 15.22
C PRO A 49 -2.80 7.50 14.02
N SER A 50 -3.20 6.28 13.64
CA SER A 50 -2.65 5.56 12.49
C SER A 50 -2.92 6.21 11.13
N GLU A 51 -3.88 7.15 11.04
CA GLU A 51 -4.07 7.95 9.83
C GLU A 51 -3.03 9.05 9.67
N PHE A 52 -2.36 9.42 10.76
CA PHE A 52 -1.35 10.49 10.82
C PHE A 52 0.06 9.91 10.94
N PHE A 53 0.26 8.97 11.87
CA PHE A 53 1.57 8.42 12.25
C PHE A 53 1.51 6.91 12.32
N ILE A 54 2.32 6.22 11.54
CA ILE A 54 2.39 4.76 11.50
C ILE A 54 3.69 4.35 12.18
N LEU A 55 3.61 3.63 13.29
CA LEU A 55 4.78 3.15 14.01
C LEU A 55 5.55 2.16 13.12
N SER A 56 6.86 2.32 13.07
CA SER A 56 7.78 1.49 12.33
C SER A 56 9.14 1.42 13.03
N THR A 57 10.05 0.66 12.47
CA THR A 57 11.43 0.53 12.94
C THR A 57 12.42 0.68 11.80
N TYR A 58 13.67 0.98 12.12
CA TYR A 58 14.78 0.98 11.20
C TYR A 58 16.02 0.41 11.85
N VAL A 59 16.90 -0.17 11.05
CA VAL A 59 18.20 -0.66 11.52
C VAL A 59 19.21 0.49 11.47
N SER A 60 19.84 0.79 12.61
CA SER A 60 20.90 1.80 12.71
C SER A 60 22.23 1.29 12.15
N GLU A 61 23.21 2.19 11.95
CA GLU A 61 24.58 1.83 11.55
C GLU A 61 25.25 0.85 12.52
N GLN A 62 24.82 0.84 13.78
CA GLN A 62 25.29 -0.10 14.81
C GLN A 62 24.53 -1.44 14.81
N ASN A 63 23.77 -1.71 13.76
CA ASN A 63 22.93 -2.91 13.61
C ASN A 63 21.90 -3.08 14.76
N LYS A 64 21.40 -1.97 15.32
CA LYS A 64 20.35 -1.94 16.33
C LYS A 64 19.05 -1.50 15.69
N GLU A 65 17.98 -2.20 16.03
CA GLU A 65 16.62 -1.80 15.64
C GLU A 65 16.15 -0.63 16.52
N LEU A 66 15.81 0.46 15.89
CA LEU A 66 15.34 1.69 16.54
C LEU A 66 13.98 2.10 16.03
N PRO A 67 13.14 2.71 16.88
CA PRO A 67 11.80 3.16 16.48
C PRO A 67 11.87 4.36 15.54
N CYS A 68 10.95 4.37 14.57
CA CYS A 68 10.64 5.52 13.73
C CYS A 68 9.13 5.57 13.47
N TYR A 69 8.67 6.62 12.80
CA TYR A 69 7.32 6.70 12.28
C TYR A 69 7.35 6.94 10.78
N PHE A 70 6.43 6.31 10.09
CA PHE A 70 6.02 6.77 8.77
C PHE A 70 4.90 7.77 8.94
N ILE A 71 5.11 8.97 8.39
CA ILE A 71 4.26 10.13 8.57
C ILE A 71 3.46 10.32 7.28
N THR A 72 2.14 10.30 7.38
CA THR A 72 1.24 10.55 6.25
C THR A 72 1.18 12.05 5.93
N LYS A 73 0.50 12.44 4.84
CA LYS A 73 0.26 13.85 4.53
C LYS A 73 -0.43 14.57 5.68
N LYS A 74 -1.48 13.95 6.28
CA LYS A 74 -2.17 14.51 7.47
C LYS A 74 -1.21 14.72 8.65
N GLY A 75 -0.28 13.80 8.88
CA GLY A 75 0.74 13.92 9.91
C GLY A 75 1.73 15.05 9.62
N CYS A 76 2.13 15.22 8.35
CA CYS A 76 2.97 16.36 7.94
C CYS A 76 2.25 17.69 8.14
N ASP A 77 0.96 17.79 7.78
CA ASP A 77 0.13 18.97 8.00
C ASP A 77 0.07 19.32 9.52
N MET A 78 -0.11 18.31 10.39
CA MET A 78 -0.13 18.50 11.82
C MET A 78 1.21 19.03 12.36
N ILE A 79 2.33 18.49 11.90
CA ILE A 79 3.66 18.98 12.29
C ILE A 79 3.89 20.39 11.78
N ALA A 80 3.55 20.67 10.51
CA ALA A 80 3.72 21.99 9.90
C ALA A 80 2.98 23.09 10.67
N ASN A 81 1.76 22.81 11.13
CA ASN A 81 0.95 23.75 11.93
C ASN A 81 1.57 24.10 13.31
N LYS A 82 2.57 23.34 13.76
CA LYS A 82 3.31 23.60 15.01
C LYS A 82 4.64 24.31 14.77
N LEU A 83 5.02 24.47 13.51
CA LEU A 83 6.22 25.20 13.11
C LEU A 83 5.85 26.63 12.75
N THR A 84 6.71 27.57 13.13
CA THR A 84 6.56 29.00 12.83
C THR A 84 7.74 29.51 11.99
N GLY A 85 7.50 30.59 11.25
CA GLY A 85 8.54 31.25 10.45
C GLY A 85 9.00 30.44 9.24
N GLU A 86 10.21 30.71 8.78
CA GLU A 86 10.79 30.17 7.56
C GLU A 86 10.82 28.64 7.51
N LYS A 87 11.16 28.00 8.64
CA LYS A 87 11.19 26.52 8.73
C LYS A 87 9.83 25.89 8.44
N GLY A 88 8.75 26.49 8.90
CA GLY A 88 7.40 26.02 8.63
C GLY A 88 7.05 26.13 7.14
N VAL A 89 7.41 27.23 6.51
CA VAL A 89 7.17 27.44 5.08
C VAL A 89 7.97 26.44 4.23
N LEU A 90 9.26 26.29 4.50
CA LEU A 90 10.13 25.36 3.75
C LEU A 90 9.71 23.92 3.95
N PHE A 91 9.35 23.53 5.16
CA PHE A 91 8.85 22.18 5.42
C PHE A 91 7.53 21.93 4.67
N THR A 92 6.59 22.88 4.71
CA THR A 92 5.31 22.77 3.99
C THR A 92 5.55 22.59 2.49
N ALA A 93 6.36 23.45 1.86
CA ALA A 93 6.68 23.34 0.45
C ALA A 93 7.30 21.98 0.09
N ALA A 94 8.23 21.49 0.92
CA ALA A 94 8.94 20.25 0.67
C ALA A 94 8.02 19.01 0.78
N TYR A 95 7.16 18.92 1.79
CA TYR A 95 6.30 17.75 1.89
C TYR A 95 5.16 17.78 0.87
N VAL A 96 4.58 18.95 0.59
CA VAL A 96 3.55 19.07 -0.45
C VAL A 96 4.11 18.59 -1.79
N SER A 97 5.25 19.10 -2.23
CA SER A 97 5.90 18.67 -3.48
C SER A 97 6.19 17.17 -3.48
N ALA A 98 6.71 16.61 -2.38
CA ALA A 98 7.01 15.17 -2.29
C ALA A 98 5.77 14.28 -2.41
N PHE A 99 4.64 14.69 -1.81
CA PHE A 99 3.39 13.95 -1.94
C PHE A 99 2.74 14.12 -3.32
N GLU A 100 2.86 15.29 -3.95
CA GLU A 100 2.39 15.52 -5.33
C GLU A 100 3.19 14.69 -6.34
N GLU A 101 4.50 14.67 -6.26
CA GLU A 101 5.36 13.83 -7.10
C GLU A 101 4.99 12.35 -6.97
N MET A 102 4.74 11.89 -5.75
CA MET A 102 4.32 10.52 -5.49
C MET A 102 2.94 10.24 -6.12
N GLN A 103 1.99 11.15 -5.97
CA GLN A 103 0.67 11.01 -6.59
C GLN A 103 0.75 10.99 -8.11
N GLN A 104 1.58 11.83 -8.72
CA GLN A 104 1.82 11.83 -10.16
C GLN A 104 2.44 10.51 -10.63
N THR A 105 3.37 9.95 -9.85
CA THR A 105 3.98 8.65 -10.14
C THR A 105 2.97 7.51 -10.08
N ILE A 106 2.03 7.57 -9.14
CA ILE A 106 0.93 6.58 -9.01
C ILE A 106 -0.14 6.81 -10.07
N ALA A 107 -0.47 8.08 -10.36
CA ALA A 107 -1.48 8.48 -11.35
C ALA A 107 -0.95 8.46 -12.78
N ALA A 108 0.37 8.45 -12.98
CA ALA A 108 0.93 8.24 -14.31
C ALA A 108 0.34 6.95 -14.86
N PRO A 109 -0.33 6.98 -16.01
CA PRO A 109 -0.80 5.76 -16.63
C PRO A 109 0.44 4.87 -16.75
N ARG A 110 0.47 3.75 -16.00
CA ARG A 110 1.51 2.74 -16.26
C ARG A 110 1.44 2.53 -17.73
N HIS A 111 2.52 2.88 -18.45
CA HIS A 111 2.63 2.61 -19.87
C HIS A 111 2.51 1.08 -19.99
N ILE A 112 1.28 0.64 -20.18
CA ILE A 112 1.01 -0.75 -20.52
C ILE A 112 1.55 -0.85 -21.94
N PRO A 113 2.66 -1.57 -22.18
CA PRO A 113 3.18 -1.71 -23.54
C PRO A 113 2.01 -2.16 -24.41
N GLU A 114 1.87 -1.56 -25.58
CA GLU A 114 0.86 -2.00 -26.55
C GLU A 114 1.16 -3.47 -26.90
N VAL A 115 0.50 -4.36 -26.14
CA VAL A 115 0.65 -5.79 -26.40
C VAL A 115 -0.28 -6.14 -27.54
N SER A 116 0.30 -6.61 -28.62
CA SER A 116 -0.49 -7.16 -29.69
C SER A 116 -1.39 -8.30 -29.17
N PRO A 117 -2.58 -8.50 -29.71
CA PRO A 117 -3.46 -9.60 -29.29
C PRO A 117 -2.74 -10.96 -29.24
N GLY A 118 -1.80 -11.21 -30.15
CA GLY A 118 -0.96 -12.40 -30.14
C GLY A 118 0.05 -12.45 -29.00
N GLY A 119 0.55 -11.28 -28.53
CA GLY A 119 1.44 -11.20 -27.37
C GLY A 119 0.70 -11.54 -26.07
N LEU A 120 -0.53 -11.03 -25.90
CA LEU A 120 -1.38 -11.34 -24.75
C LEU A 120 -1.73 -12.83 -24.70
N ALA A 121 -2.10 -13.41 -25.85
CA ALA A 121 -2.39 -14.84 -25.94
C ALA A 121 -1.17 -15.70 -25.55
N LYS A 122 0.02 -15.33 -26.01
CA LYS A 122 1.27 -16.03 -25.63
C LYS A 122 1.55 -15.92 -24.13
N LEU A 123 1.34 -14.75 -23.52
CA LEU A 123 1.51 -14.56 -22.09
C LEU A 123 0.56 -15.45 -21.29
N ILE A 124 -0.72 -15.47 -21.65
CA ILE A 124 -1.73 -16.31 -20.99
C ILE A 124 -1.38 -17.79 -21.09
N LEU A 125 -0.98 -18.25 -22.27
CA LEU A 125 -0.58 -19.63 -22.49
C LEU A 125 0.67 -20.00 -21.69
N ALA A 126 1.68 -19.13 -21.65
CA ALA A 126 2.90 -19.34 -20.87
C ALA A 126 2.60 -19.40 -19.37
N THR A 127 1.82 -18.46 -18.84
CA THR A 127 1.42 -18.44 -17.43
C THR A 127 0.66 -19.72 -17.05
N ARG A 128 -0.32 -20.10 -17.86
CA ARG A 128 -1.07 -21.36 -17.67
C ARG A 128 -0.15 -22.58 -17.63
N LYS A 129 0.78 -22.68 -18.58
CA LYS A 129 1.72 -23.80 -18.64
C LYS A 129 2.57 -23.90 -17.37
N VAL A 130 3.21 -22.80 -16.95
CA VAL A 130 4.04 -22.75 -15.76
C VAL A 130 3.24 -23.10 -14.50
N MET A 131 2.03 -22.58 -14.34
CA MET A 131 1.20 -22.86 -13.18
C MET A 131 0.77 -24.32 -13.12
N LEU A 132 0.40 -24.92 -14.24
CA LEU A 132 0.05 -26.35 -14.30
C LEU A 132 1.24 -27.25 -14.00
N GLU A 133 2.42 -26.94 -14.53
CA GLU A 133 3.66 -27.64 -14.24
C GLU A 133 4.07 -27.52 -12.76
N ALA A 134 3.75 -26.39 -12.12
CA ALA A 134 3.95 -26.16 -10.70
C ALA A 134 2.88 -26.79 -9.79
N GLY A 135 1.88 -27.49 -10.34
CA GLY A 135 0.83 -28.14 -9.59
C GLY A 135 -0.27 -27.20 -9.08
N SER A 136 -0.39 -26.00 -9.65
CA SER A 136 -1.45 -25.05 -9.28
C SER A 136 -2.83 -25.59 -9.63
N SER A 137 -3.83 -25.26 -8.80
CA SER A 137 -5.21 -25.66 -9.06
C SER A 137 -5.79 -24.94 -10.29
N SER A 138 -6.85 -25.49 -10.84
CA SER A 138 -7.58 -24.86 -11.97
C SER A 138 -8.17 -23.50 -11.59
N LEU A 139 -8.49 -23.29 -10.29
CA LEU A 139 -8.95 -22.00 -9.75
C LEU A 139 -7.82 -20.96 -9.78
N ASP A 140 -6.62 -21.32 -9.31
CA ASP A 140 -5.47 -20.41 -9.31
C ASP A 140 -5.11 -19.97 -10.72
N VAL A 141 -5.10 -20.91 -11.67
CA VAL A 141 -4.84 -20.63 -13.11
C VAL A 141 -5.89 -19.68 -13.69
N ARG A 142 -7.16 -19.86 -13.31
CA ARG A 142 -8.26 -19.01 -13.74
C ARG A 142 -8.11 -17.60 -13.17
N GLU A 143 -7.78 -17.48 -11.90
CA GLU A 143 -7.62 -16.20 -11.22
C GLU A 143 -6.40 -15.43 -11.76
N ALA A 144 -5.28 -16.11 -11.96
CA ALA A 144 -4.11 -15.54 -12.62
C ALA A 144 -4.41 -15.06 -14.04
N THR A 145 -5.17 -15.85 -14.82
CA THR A 145 -5.59 -15.46 -16.16
C THR A 145 -6.48 -14.23 -16.14
N ARG A 146 -7.46 -14.17 -15.23
CA ARG A 146 -8.33 -13.01 -15.03
C ARG A 146 -7.52 -11.76 -14.70
N SER A 147 -6.57 -11.87 -13.76
CA SER A 147 -5.67 -10.77 -13.37
C SER A 147 -4.86 -10.22 -14.55
N ILE A 148 -4.45 -11.08 -15.50
CA ILE A 148 -3.78 -10.63 -16.73
C ILE A 148 -4.74 -9.78 -17.58
N TYR A 149 -5.97 -10.20 -17.82
CA TYR A 149 -6.96 -9.40 -18.56
C TYR A 149 -7.21 -8.04 -17.90
N GLU A 150 -7.40 -8.01 -16.57
CA GLU A 150 -7.62 -6.79 -15.80
C GLU A 150 -6.42 -5.85 -15.86
N THR A 151 -5.21 -6.38 -15.72
CA THR A 151 -3.95 -5.61 -15.79
C THR A 151 -3.78 -4.95 -17.15
N TRP A 152 -4.12 -5.65 -18.22
CA TRP A 152 -4.00 -5.15 -19.59
C TRP A 152 -5.26 -4.42 -20.08
N ARG A 153 -6.25 -4.21 -19.23
CA ARG A 153 -7.52 -3.54 -19.54
C ARG A 153 -8.25 -4.13 -20.75
N VAL A 154 -8.12 -5.42 -20.93
CA VAL A 154 -8.84 -6.17 -21.97
C VAL A 154 -10.13 -6.73 -21.37
N PRO A 155 -11.26 -6.74 -22.09
CA PRO A 155 -12.50 -7.32 -21.60
C PRO A 155 -12.30 -8.76 -21.13
N VAL A 156 -12.68 -9.03 -19.88
CA VAL A 156 -12.57 -10.38 -19.29
C VAL A 156 -13.67 -11.27 -19.87
N PRO A 157 -13.33 -12.42 -20.48
CA PRO A 157 -14.33 -13.33 -20.99
C PRO A 157 -15.32 -13.80 -19.90
N PRO A 158 -16.63 -13.94 -20.21
CA PRO A 158 -17.65 -14.31 -19.22
C PRO A 158 -17.36 -15.64 -18.49
N VAL A 159 -16.64 -16.56 -19.11
CA VAL A 159 -16.23 -17.83 -18.50
C VAL A 159 -15.28 -17.65 -17.31
N LEU A 160 -14.52 -16.55 -17.28
CA LEU A 160 -13.61 -16.23 -16.19
C LEU A 160 -14.30 -15.43 -15.07
N THR A 161 -15.49 -14.87 -15.31
CA THR A 161 -16.25 -14.08 -14.34
C THR A 161 -17.34 -14.88 -13.63
N LYS A 162 -17.76 -16.02 -14.21
CA LYS A 162 -18.76 -16.88 -13.56
C LYS A 162 -18.17 -17.49 -12.30
N HIS A 163 -18.81 -17.26 -11.16
CA HIS A 163 -18.58 -18.11 -9.98
C HIS A 163 -18.92 -19.55 -10.39
N LEU A 164 -17.97 -20.47 -10.17
CA LEU A 164 -18.34 -21.88 -10.12
C LEU A 164 -19.27 -22.04 -8.92
N PRO A 165 -20.43 -22.69 -9.06
CA PRO A 165 -21.20 -23.08 -7.89
C PRO A 165 -20.26 -23.84 -6.95
N ASP A 166 -20.28 -23.49 -5.66
CA ASP A 166 -19.56 -24.18 -4.62
C ASP A 166 -19.73 -25.68 -4.86
N GLN A 167 -18.61 -26.40 -4.81
CA GLN A 167 -18.63 -27.86 -5.01
C GLN A 167 -19.67 -28.42 -4.05
N ILE A 168 -20.78 -28.90 -4.59
CA ILE A 168 -21.74 -29.72 -3.85
C ILE A 168 -20.91 -30.78 -3.18
N SER A 169 -20.95 -30.80 -1.84
CA SER A 169 -20.26 -31.78 -1.01
C SER A 169 -20.68 -33.18 -1.48
N LEU A 170 -19.75 -33.90 -2.09
CA LEU A 170 -19.92 -35.29 -2.54
C LEU A 170 -20.01 -36.28 -1.36
N PHE A 171 -20.63 -35.89 -0.23
CA PHE A 171 -20.76 -36.71 0.96
C PHE A 171 -22.18 -36.75 1.53
N GLU A 172 -23.18 -36.65 0.68
CA GLU A 172 -24.51 -37.13 1.06
C GLU A 172 -24.87 -38.35 0.18
N CYS A 173 -24.33 -39.52 0.56
CA CYS A 173 -24.95 -40.77 0.21
C CYS A 173 -26.25 -40.90 1.01
N PRO A 174 -27.43 -40.96 0.39
CA PRO A 174 -28.62 -41.37 1.10
C PRO A 174 -28.44 -42.85 1.54
N ALA A 175 -28.51 -43.07 2.83
CA ALA A 175 -28.59 -44.40 3.38
C ALA A 175 -29.78 -45.12 2.76
N LEU A 176 -29.53 -46.24 2.08
CA LEU A 176 -30.55 -47.20 1.67
C LEU A 176 -31.13 -47.81 2.93
N GLU A 177 -32.34 -47.39 3.32
CA GLU A 177 -33.16 -48.15 4.26
C GLU A 177 -33.71 -49.38 3.54
N GLN A 178 -33.37 -50.54 4.09
CA GLN A 178 -34.10 -51.78 3.85
C GLN A 178 -35.22 -51.94 4.87
#